data_5a001405c92eec63f6116a8ae9d70a1c
#
_entry.id   5a001405c92eec63f6116a8ae9d70a1c
#
_cell.length_a   1.000
_cell.length_b   1.000
_cell.length_c   1.000
_cell.angle_alpha   90.00
_cell.angle_beta   90.00
_cell.angle_gamma   90.00
#
_symmetry.space_group_name_H-M   'P 1'
#
loop_
_entity.id
_entity.type
_entity.pdbx_description
1 polymer ?
#
loop_
_entity_poly.entity_id
_entity_poly.type
_entity_poly.pdbx_seq_one_letter_code
_entity_poly.pdbx_strand_id
1 'polypeptide(L)'
;MVIQLVSFKSTLRADSRLRHTAEIINSSKADLILFAGHTLASHWDIDELNTLIDNDKTIAVIEVKENAISVLNPVCNSLFLLQNGVAKDMFTHQLFSDSKNISTYRELGEHLMLELETRRIFSAANRNVSIIQCGENNILRNIQSEGNRAVFRFEDDAIMNQRFADFLNNTDIILNPMHSPMGNQGKMRKRREFFSDNNRAYFSTANYGDEESIYNKSVQYACVNGKEQEPMDVEVGKRDSYIVRTFVI
;
A
#
# COMPACT_ATOMS: atom_id res chain seq x y z
N MET A 1 2.04 -15.60 -9.72
CA MET A 1 2.11 -14.13 -9.86
C MET A 1 3.35 -13.62 -9.15
N VAL A 2 4.11 -12.74 -9.83
CA VAL A 2 5.33 -12.14 -9.27
C VAL A 2 5.01 -10.72 -8.80
N ILE A 3 5.34 -10.40 -7.54
CA ILE A 3 5.07 -9.10 -6.92
C ILE A 3 6.36 -8.52 -6.38
N GLN A 4 6.63 -7.26 -6.68
CA GLN A 4 7.75 -6.51 -6.13
C GLN A 4 7.26 -5.43 -5.15
N LEU A 5 7.93 -5.33 -4.00
CA LEU A 5 7.75 -4.26 -3.03
C LEU A 5 8.96 -3.35 -3.09
N VAL A 6 8.72 -2.05 -3.25
CA VAL A 6 9.77 -1.03 -3.39
C VAL A 6 9.70 -0.04 -2.25
N SER A 7 10.82 0.13 -1.55
CA SER A 7 11.01 1.14 -0.50
C SER A 7 12.13 2.08 -0.89
N PHE A 8 11.98 3.35 -0.63
CA PHE A 8 13.02 4.35 -0.81
C PHE A 8 13.57 4.84 0.53
N LYS A 9 14.84 5.23 0.52
CA LYS A 9 15.40 5.99 1.62
C LYS A 9 14.68 7.33 1.75
N SER A 10 14.23 7.69 2.94
CA SER A 10 13.39 8.89 3.15
C SER A 10 14.11 10.19 2.79
N THR A 11 15.45 10.21 2.91
CA THR A 11 16.32 11.35 2.55
C THR A 11 16.65 11.42 1.06
N LEU A 12 16.18 10.47 0.24
CA LEU A 12 16.40 10.49 -1.20
C LEU A 12 15.65 11.67 -1.83
N ARG A 13 16.35 12.45 -2.67
CA ARG A 13 15.78 13.60 -3.36
C ARG A 13 14.68 13.19 -4.34
N ALA A 14 13.71 14.07 -4.54
CA ALA A 14 12.55 13.80 -5.40
C ALA A 14 12.94 13.40 -6.84
N ASP A 15 13.84 14.14 -7.48
CA ASP A 15 14.35 13.87 -8.81
C ASP A 15 15.07 12.51 -8.93
N SER A 16 15.82 12.13 -7.90
CA SER A 16 16.46 10.80 -7.86
C SER A 16 15.43 9.69 -7.65
N ARG A 17 14.41 9.95 -6.83
CA ARG A 17 13.33 8.99 -6.58
C ARG A 17 12.51 8.73 -7.84
N LEU A 18 12.17 9.79 -8.60
CA LEU A 18 11.49 9.68 -9.89
C LEU A 18 12.28 8.80 -10.87
N ARG A 19 13.59 9.06 -11.04
CA ARG A 19 14.44 8.28 -11.94
C ARG A 19 14.54 6.82 -11.53
N HIS A 20 14.76 6.54 -10.23
CA HIS A 20 14.78 5.17 -9.75
C HIS A 20 13.42 4.48 -9.91
N THR A 21 12.30 5.20 -9.76
CA THR A 21 10.97 4.65 -10.02
C THR A 21 10.87 4.18 -11.47
N ALA A 22 11.28 5.01 -12.44
CA ALA A 22 11.29 4.64 -13.85
C ALA A 22 12.26 3.47 -14.15
N GLU A 23 13.48 3.49 -13.62
CA GLU A 23 14.48 2.43 -13.78
C GLU A 23 13.94 1.08 -13.25
N ILE A 24 13.34 1.07 -12.06
CA ILE A 24 12.78 -0.15 -11.46
C ILE A 24 11.63 -0.69 -12.31
N ILE A 25 10.71 0.17 -12.75
CA ILE A 25 9.58 -0.25 -13.60
C ILE A 25 10.11 -0.83 -14.92
N ASN A 26 11.02 -0.15 -15.60
CA ASN A 26 11.54 -0.55 -16.92
C ASN A 26 12.34 -1.85 -16.87
N SER A 27 13.07 -2.11 -15.78
CA SER A 27 13.84 -3.35 -15.59
C SER A 27 13.02 -4.51 -15.04
N SER A 28 11.82 -4.24 -14.51
CA SER A 28 10.99 -5.24 -13.84
C SER A 28 10.43 -6.29 -14.79
N LYS A 29 10.36 -7.53 -14.29
CA LYS A 29 9.63 -8.65 -14.88
C LYS A 29 8.46 -9.09 -13.99
N ALA A 30 8.13 -8.31 -12.97
CA ALA A 30 7.01 -8.59 -12.10
C ALA A 30 5.68 -8.29 -12.78
N ASP A 31 4.65 -9.03 -12.40
CA ASP A 31 3.27 -8.73 -12.80
C ASP A 31 2.76 -7.45 -12.12
N LEU A 32 3.24 -7.20 -10.90
CA LEU A 32 2.78 -6.09 -10.05
C LEU A 32 3.91 -5.52 -9.20
N ILE A 33 4.01 -4.18 -9.17
CA ILE A 33 4.91 -3.45 -8.25
C ILE A 33 4.07 -2.61 -7.30
N LEU A 34 4.36 -2.70 -6.01
CA LEU A 34 3.88 -1.79 -4.99
C LEU A 34 5.03 -0.88 -4.54
N PHE A 35 4.93 0.39 -4.80
CA PHE A 35 5.83 1.39 -4.24
C PHE A 35 5.35 1.85 -2.86
N ALA A 36 6.28 2.23 -1.99
CA ALA A 36 5.98 2.84 -0.69
C ALA A 36 5.18 4.14 -0.85
N GLY A 37 4.44 4.52 0.17
CA GLY A 37 3.73 5.79 0.16
C GLY A 37 4.65 7.00 -0.03
N HIS A 38 4.13 8.08 -0.60
CA HIS A 38 4.92 9.25 -1.00
C HIS A 38 6.07 8.92 -1.96
N THR A 39 5.84 8.04 -2.91
CA THR A 39 6.84 7.69 -3.94
C THR A 39 7.26 8.90 -4.73
N LEU A 40 6.30 9.69 -5.19
CA LEU A 40 6.52 10.91 -5.95
C LEU A 40 6.06 12.14 -5.16
N ALA A 41 6.65 13.30 -5.47
CA ALA A 41 6.43 14.53 -4.72
C ALA A 41 5.30 15.40 -5.30
N SER A 42 4.94 15.21 -6.57
CA SER A 42 3.95 16.03 -7.26
C SER A 42 3.31 15.32 -8.46
N HIS A 43 2.20 15.86 -8.95
CA HIS A 43 1.59 15.40 -10.21
C HIS A 43 2.50 15.63 -11.44
N TRP A 44 3.35 16.66 -11.43
CA TRP A 44 4.33 16.89 -12.48
C TRP A 44 5.31 15.70 -12.61
N ASP A 45 5.64 15.05 -11.50
CA ASP A 45 6.49 13.87 -11.53
C ASP A 45 5.81 12.69 -12.26
N ILE A 46 4.48 12.61 -12.27
CA ILE A 46 3.74 11.61 -13.04
C ILE A 46 3.86 11.88 -14.54
N ASP A 47 3.72 13.12 -14.96
CA ASP A 47 3.85 13.49 -16.37
C ASP A 47 5.26 13.16 -16.87
N GLU A 48 6.29 13.50 -16.09
CA GLU A 48 7.67 13.16 -16.38
C GLU A 48 7.89 11.64 -16.36
N LEU A 49 7.36 10.92 -15.36
CA LEU A 49 7.45 9.47 -15.28
C LEU A 49 6.87 8.80 -16.53
N ASN A 50 5.72 9.25 -17.01
CA ASN A 50 5.08 8.72 -18.22
C ASN A 50 5.95 8.88 -19.48
N THR A 51 6.87 9.86 -19.51
CA THR A 51 7.84 10.01 -20.62
C THR A 51 9.05 9.07 -20.49
N LEU A 52 9.30 8.52 -19.31
CA LEU A 52 10.46 7.68 -19.00
C LEU A 52 10.13 6.18 -19.00
N ILE A 53 8.85 5.80 -19.02
CA ILE A 53 8.42 4.40 -18.98
C ILE A 53 8.45 3.79 -20.37
N ASP A 54 9.19 2.66 -20.49
CA ASP A 54 9.26 1.83 -21.70
C ASP A 54 8.57 0.45 -21.47
N ASN A 55 8.26 0.08 -20.22
CA ASN A 55 7.66 -1.20 -19.86
C ASN A 55 6.13 -1.10 -19.84
N ASP A 56 5.47 -1.73 -20.78
CA ASP A 56 4.01 -1.77 -20.93
C ASP A 56 3.34 -2.98 -20.26
N LYS A 57 4.12 -3.92 -19.72
CA LYS A 57 3.62 -5.19 -19.17
C LYS A 57 3.39 -5.17 -17.67
N THR A 58 4.23 -4.45 -16.94
CA THR A 58 4.19 -4.38 -15.49
C THR A 58 3.11 -3.41 -15.03
N ILE A 59 2.30 -3.83 -14.06
CA ILE A 59 1.37 -2.95 -13.35
C ILE A 59 2.08 -2.39 -12.13
N ALA A 60 1.94 -1.08 -11.84
CA ALA A 60 2.50 -0.50 -10.62
C ALA A 60 1.50 0.42 -9.91
N VAL A 61 1.51 0.34 -8.57
CA VAL A 61 0.79 1.25 -7.69
C VAL A 61 1.76 2.30 -7.18
N ILE A 62 1.46 3.56 -7.45
CA ILE A 62 2.30 4.72 -7.13
C ILE A 62 1.46 5.71 -6.34
N GLU A 63 2.02 6.22 -5.24
CA GLU A 63 1.39 7.28 -4.45
C GLU A 63 2.15 8.60 -4.66
N VAL A 64 1.40 9.66 -4.96
CA VAL A 64 1.91 11.03 -5.05
C VAL A 64 1.57 11.77 -3.78
N LYS A 65 2.56 12.43 -3.18
CA LYS A 65 2.36 13.29 -2.03
C LYS A 65 1.65 14.56 -2.46
N GLU A 66 0.59 14.92 -1.77
CA GLU A 66 -0.09 16.19 -1.95
C GLU A 66 -0.08 17.02 -0.67
N ASN A 67 -0.45 18.30 -0.78
CA ASN A 67 -0.68 19.14 0.37
C ASN A 67 -1.99 18.75 1.06
N ALA A 68 -1.97 18.69 2.37
CA ALA A 68 -3.18 18.43 3.15
C ALA A 68 -4.27 19.48 2.84
N ILE A 69 -5.44 19.02 2.42
CA ILE A 69 -6.59 19.87 2.10
C ILE A 69 -7.58 19.99 3.25
N SER A 70 -7.43 19.21 4.30
CA SER A 70 -8.36 19.16 5.41
C SER A 70 -7.67 18.94 6.74
N VAL A 71 -8.18 19.58 7.80
CA VAL A 71 -7.77 19.32 9.18
C VAL A 71 -8.07 17.86 9.61
N LEU A 72 -9.10 17.25 9.01
CA LEU A 72 -9.50 15.87 9.27
C LEU A 72 -8.56 14.86 8.63
N ASN A 73 -7.94 15.24 7.51
CA ASN A 73 -6.96 14.43 6.82
C ASN A 73 -5.66 15.25 6.61
N PRO A 74 -4.74 15.20 7.57
CA PRO A 74 -3.47 15.94 7.49
C PRO A 74 -2.51 15.36 6.43
N VAL A 75 -2.84 14.21 5.85
CA VAL A 75 -2.06 13.55 4.81
C VAL A 75 -2.96 13.38 3.59
N CYS A 76 -2.69 14.14 2.56
CA CYS A 76 -3.37 14.00 1.27
C CYS A 76 -2.42 13.35 0.27
N ASN A 77 -2.81 12.20 -0.27
CA ASN A 77 -2.01 11.44 -1.22
C ASN A 77 -2.91 10.89 -2.30
N SER A 78 -2.62 11.22 -3.54
CA SER A 78 -3.31 10.65 -4.69
C SER A 78 -2.70 9.32 -5.10
N LEU A 79 -3.54 8.36 -5.46
CA LEU A 79 -3.14 7.07 -6.01
C LEU A 79 -3.14 7.09 -7.52
N PHE A 80 -2.06 6.56 -8.10
CA PHE A 80 -1.92 6.34 -9.53
C PHE A 80 -1.70 4.85 -9.80
N LEU A 81 -2.35 4.37 -10.85
CA LEU A 81 -2.15 3.02 -11.38
C LEU A 81 -1.42 3.12 -12.71
N LEU A 82 -0.19 2.59 -12.77
CA LEU A 82 0.51 2.37 -14.03
C LEU A 82 -0.03 1.09 -14.66
N GLN A 83 -0.50 1.20 -15.88
CA GLN A 83 -0.98 0.07 -16.68
C GLN A 83 -0.76 0.37 -18.16
N ASN A 84 -0.27 -0.62 -18.93
CA ASN A 84 0.06 -0.43 -20.36
C ASN A 84 1.04 0.74 -20.60
N GLY A 85 2.06 0.88 -19.74
CA GLY A 85 3.08 1.89 -19.82
C GLY A 85 2.66 3.32 -19.45
N VAL A 86 1.46 3.51 -18.92
CA VAL A 86 0.93 4.83 -18.54
C VAL A 86 0.39 4.84 -17.12
N ALA A 87 0.89 5.74 -16.30
CA ALA A 87 0.36 6.01 -14.96
C ALA A 87 -0.85 6.95 -15.05
N LYS A 88 -2.00 6.49 -14.54
CA LYS A 88 -3.27 7.23 -14.53
C LYS A 88 -3.76 7.46 -13.12
N ASP A 89 -4.33 8.62 -12.87
CA ASP A 89 -4.99 8.95 -11.61
C ASP A 89 -6.17 7.99 -11.35
N MET A 90 -6.23 7.43 -10.16
CA MET A 90 -7.37 6.62 -9.70
C MET A 90 -8.49 7.48 -9.11
N PHE A 91 -8.31 8.80 -9.05
CA PHE A 91 -9.25 9.77 -8.46
C PHE A 91 -9.64 9.44 -7.03
N THR A 92 -8.68 9.02 -6.24
CA THR A 92 -8.83 8.64 -4.84
C THR A 92 -7.61 9.09 -4.04
N HIS A 93 -7.82 9.34 -2.75
CA HIS A 93 -6.80 9.78 -1.81
C HIS A 93 -7.02 9.16 -0.44
N GLN A 94 -5.99 9.18 0.41
CA GLN A 94 -6.10 8.67 1.77
C GLN A 94 -7.16 9.46 2.57
N LEU A 95 -8.12 8.75 3.16
CA LEU A 95 -9.27 9.36 3.84
C LEU A 95 -9.01 9.68 5.32
N PHE A 96 -8.13 8.92 5.98
CA PHE A 96 -7.75 9.15 7.38
C PHE A 96 -6.39 8.57 7.70
N SER A 97 -5.71 9.16 8.67
CA SER A 97 -4.34 8.79 9.05
C SER A 97 -4.25 7.96 10.33
N ASP A 98 -5.23 8.05 11.24
CA ASP A 98 -5.18 7.40 12.53
C ASP A 98 -6.53 6.84 13.02
N SER A 99 -6.46 6.11 14.14
CA SER A 99 -7.64 5.50 14.73
C SER A 99 -8.62 6.50 15.36
N LYS A 100 -8.15 7.70 15.76
CA LYS A 100 -9.00 8.74 16.35
C LYS A 100 -9.91 9.35 15.28
N ASN A 101 -9.36 9.62 14.09
CA ASN A 101 -10.15 10.14 12.97
C ASN A 101 -11.36 9.24 12.70
N ILE A 102 -11.12 7.96 12.39
CA ILE A 102 -12.19 7.04 12.02
C ILE A 102 -13.11 6.67 13.19
N SER A 103 -12.64 6.74 14.43
CA SER A 103 -13.51 6.54 15.60
C SER A 103 -14.42 7.73 15.88
N THR A 104 -13.99 8.93 15.50
CA THR A 104 -14.77 10.16 15.70
C THR A 104 -15.76 10.39 14.55
N TYR A 105 -15.38 10.05 13.32
CA TYR A 105 -16.12 10.33 12.10
C TYR A 105 -16.43 9.03 11.36
N ARG A 106 -17.60 8.43 11.66
CA ARG A 106 -18.07 7.17 11.05
C ARG A 106 -18.14 7.26 9.53
N GLU A 107 -18.51 8.41 8.99
CA GLU A 107 -18.57 8.68 7.55
C GLU A 107 -17.26 8.44 6.80
N LEU A 108 -16.12 8.54 7.47
CA LEU A 108 -14.82 8.17 6.87
C LEU A 108 -14.74 6.66 6.58
N GLY A 109 -15.32 5.84 7.44
CA GLY A 109 -15.42 4.40 7.21
C GLY A 109 -16.35 4.09 6.03
N GLU A 110 -17.49 4.76 5.93
CA GLU A 110 -18.43 4.61 4.81
C GLU A 110 -17.82 5.04 3.47
N HIS A 111 -17.08 6.16 3.47
CA HIS A 111 -16.32 6.60 2.30
C HIS A 111 -15.25 5.61 1.89
N LEU A 112 -14.49 5.06 2.86
CA LEU A 112 -13.48 4.05 2.54
C LEU A 112 -14.13 2.81 1.89
N MET A 113 -15.26 2.35 2.41
CA MET A 113 -15.98 1.22 1.79
C MET A 113 -16.37 1.54 0.35
N LEU A 114 -16.89 2.74 0.08
CA LEU A 114 -17.24 3.18 -1.27
C LEU A 114 -16.01 3.20 -2.20
N GLU A 115 -14.88 3.72 -1.73
CA GLU A 115 -13.63 3.76 -2.51
C GLU A 115 -13.11 2.35 -2.81
N LEU A 116 -13.15 1.43 -1.84
CA LEU A 116 -12.73 0.04 -2.01
C LEU A 116 -13.65 -0.73 -2.98
N GLU A 117 -14.92 -0.40 -3.05
CA GLU A 117 -15.90 -1.02 -3.94
C GLU A 117 -15.83 -0.47 -5.38
N THR A 118 -15.29 0.74 -5.60
CA THR A 118 -15.43 1.44 -6.88
C THR A 118 -14.12 1.84 -7.55
N ARG A 119 -13.19 2.44 -6.81
CA ARG A 119 -12.01 3.10 -7.38
C ARG A 119 -10.70 2.40 -7.09
N ARG A 120 -10.63 1.69 -5.96
CA ARG A 120 -9.38 1.09 -5.46
C ARG A 120 -9.26 -0.39 -5.74
N ILE A 121 -10.03 -0.89 -6.70
CA ILE A 121 -10.00 -2.27 -7.17
C ILE A 121 -9.59 -2.32 -8.64
N PHE A 122 -8.70 -3.26 -8.98
CA PHE A 122 -8.28 -3.54 -10.35
C PHE A 122 -7.88 -5.01 -10.48
N SER A 123 -7.66 -5.47 -11.71
CA SER A 123 -7.20 -6.85 -11.96
C SER A 123 -5.74 -6.86 -12.40
N ALA A 124 -4.96 -7.78 -11.83
CA ALA A 124 -3.60 -8.09 -12.24
C ALA A 124 -3.39 -9.62 -12.27
N ALA A 125 -2.89 -10.17 -13.36
CA ALA A 125 -2.67 -11.62 -13.56
C ALA A 125 -3.89 -12.48 -13.13
N ASN A 126 -5.09 -12.07 -13.52
CA ASN A 126 -6.38 -12.71 -13.17
C ASN A 126 -6.71 -12.74 -11.66
N ARG A 127 -6.15 -11.84 -10.88
CA ARG A 127 -6.44 -11.65 -9.46
C ARG A 127 -7.09 -10.28 -9.25
N ASN A 128 -8.06 -10.21 -8.35
CA ASN A 128 -8.63 -8.95 -7.88
C ASN A 128 -7.71 -8.33 -6.83
N VAL A 129 -7.21 -7.14 -7.12
CA VAL A 129 -6.28 -6.40 -6.27
C VAL A 129 -6.97 -5.17 -5.72
N SER A 130 -6.87 -4.93 -4.42
CA SER A 130 -7.41 -3.74 -3.77
C SER A 130 -6.32 -2.98 -3.01
N ILE A 131 -6.50 -1.65 -2.86
CA ILE A 131 -5.53 -0.79 -2.19
C ILE A 131 -6.14 -0.18 -0.93
N ILE A 132 -5.45 -0.35 0.21
CA ILE A 132 -5.73 0.34 1.48
C ILE A 132 -4.51 1.20 1.79
N GLN A 133 -4.66 2.53 1.80
CA GLN A 133 -3.53 3.43 2.04
C GLN A 133 -3.14 3.47 3.53
N CYS A 134 -1.89 3.78 3.81
CA CYS A 134 -1.19 3.87 5.10
C CYS A 134 -2.09 3.80 6.35
N GLY A 135 -2.63 4.94 6.78
CA GLY A 135 -3.44 5.07 8.00
C GLY A 135 -4.80 4.37 7.95
N GLU A 136 -5.28 4.01 6.76
CA GLU A 136 -6.59 3.36 6.59
C GLU A 136 -6.61 1.90 7.09
N ASN A 137 -5.44 1.32 7.39
CA ASN A 137 -5.37 0.10 8.20
C ASN A 137 -6.10 0.24 9.56
N ASN A 138 -6.38 1.46 10.01
CA ASN A 138 -7.18 1.72 11.21
C ASN A 138 -8.68 1.45 11.01
N ILE A 139 -9.12 1.04 9.82
CA ILE A 139 -10.44 0.41 9.61
C ILE A 139 -10.58 -0.86 10.46
N LEU A 140 -9.45 -1.48 10.79
CA LEU A 140 -9.37 -2.52 11.81
C LEU A 140 -9.04 -1.91 13.18
N ARG A 141 -9.64 -2.47 14.23
CA ARG A 141 -9.23 -2.25 15.63
C ARG A 141 -8.60 -3.52 16.20
N ASN A 142 -7.78 -3.38 17.23
CA ASN A 142 -7.18 -4.51 17.90
C ASN A 142 -7.81 -4.68 19.30
N ILE A 143 -8.30 -5.88 19.62
CA ILE A 143 -8.83 -6.24 20.95
C ILE A 143 -7.66 -6.70 21.81
N GLN A 144 -7.22 -5.82 22.69
CA GLN A 144 -6.01 -6.04 23.50
C GLN A 144 -6.14 -7.24 24.44
N SER A 145 -7.31 -7.43 25.06
CA SER A 145 -7.61 -8.57 25.95
C SER A 145 -7.58 -9.94 25.25
N GLU A 146 -7.62 -9.94 23.90
CA GLU A 146 -7.60 -11.15 23.07
C GLU A 146 -6.29 -11.26 22.27
N GLY A 147 -5.17 -10.89 22.87
CA GLY A 147 -3.86 -10.97 22.22
C GLY A 147 -3.71 -10.03 21.00
N ASN A 148 -4.35 -8.88 21.04
CA ASN A 148 -4.42 -7.91 19.92
C ASN A 148 -5.13 -8.46 18.66
N ARG A 149 -6.10 -9.37 18.81
CA ARG A 149 -6.90 -9.84 17.66
C ARG A 149 -7.44 -8.65 16.88
N ALA A 150 -7.21 -8.65 15.57
CA ALA A 150 -7.75 -7.63 14.68
C ALA A 150 -9.20 -7.94 14.32
N VAL A 151 -10.05 -6.92 14.36
CA VAL A 151 -11.46 -7.01 13.97
C VAL A 151 -11.85 -5.78 13.16
N PHE A 152 -12.89 -5.89 12.35
CA PHE A 152 -13.47 -4.74 11.68
C PHE A 152 -14.00 -3.72 12.71
N ARG A 153 -13.73 -2.45 12.50
CA ARG A 153 -14.07 -1.41 13.49
C ARG A 153 -15.57 -1.23 13.69
N PHE A 154 -16.35 -1.46 12.67
CA PHE A 154 -17.81 -1.31 12.65
C PHE A 154 -18.52 -2.67 12.61
N GLU A 155 -17.97 -3.68 13.31
CA GLU A 155 -18.55 -5.04 13.32
C GLU A 155 -19.98 -5.08 13.89
N ASP A 156 -20.33 -4.12 14.74
CA ASP A 156 -21.70 -4.00 15.33
C ASP A 156 -22.70 -3.34 14.36
N ASP A 157 -22.23 -2.74 13.25
CA ASP A 157 -23.06 -2.20 12.19
C ASP A 157 -23.26 -3.27 11.11
N ALA A 158 -24.45 -3.85 11.04
CA ALA A 158 -24.73 -4.97 10.15
C ALA A 158 -24.49 -4.64 8.65
N ILE A 159 -24.81 -3.40 8.22
CA ILE A 159 -24.64 -2.98 6.81
C ILE A 159 -23.14 -2.81 6.51
N MET A 160 -22.42 -2.09 7.35
CA MET A 160 -20.99 -1.88 7.15
C MET A 160 -20.20 -3.19 7.25
N ASN A 161 -20.58 -4.05 8.18
CA ASN A 161 -19.95 -5.35 8.36
C ASN A 161 -20.17 -6.26 7.14
N GLN A 162 -21.38 -6.26 6.56
CA GLN A 162 -21.65 -7.01 5.34
C GLN A 162 -20.84 -6.47 4.15
N ARG A 163 -20.82 -5.16 3.93
CA ARG A 163 -20.02 -4.52 2.87
C ARG A 163 -18.53 -4.87 3.00
N PHE A 164 -18.00 -4.83 4.23
CA PHE A 164 -16.60 -5.17 4.47
C PHE A 164 -16.33 -6.67 4.22
N ALA A 165 -17.25 -7.55 4.60
CA ALA A 165 -17.16 -8.98 4.29
C ALA A 165 -17.19 -9.22 2.77
N ASP A 166 -18.09 -8.56 2.04
CA ASP A 166 -18.18 -8.65 0.58
C ASP A 166 -16.89 -8.13 -0.10
N PHE A 167 -16.35 -7.01 0.38
CA PHE A 167 -15.04 -6.50 -0.07
C PHE A 167 -13.94 -7.56 0.10
N LEU A 168 -13.83 -8.16 1.29
CA LEU A 168 -12.83 -9.19 1.56
C LEU A 168 -13.03 -10.43 0.69
N ASN A 169 -14.27 -10.86 0.46
CA ASN A 169 -14.59 -12.04 -0.36
C ASN A 169 -14.31 -11.82 -1.84
N ASN A 170 -14.37 -10.58 -2.32
CA ASN A 170 -14.12 -10.22 -3.71
C ASN A 170 -12.67 -9.79 -3.98
N THR A 171 -11.78 -9.82 -2.98
CA THR A 171 -10.38 -9.39 -3.09
C THR A 171 -9.44 -10.57 -2.88
N ASP A 172 -8.53 -10.80 -3.83
CA ASP A 172 -7.46 -11.80 -3.72
C ASP A 172 -6.20 -11.23 -3.08
N ILE A 173 -5.91 -9.95 -3.36
CA ILE A 173 -4.68 -9.28 -2.93
C ILE A 173 -5.01 -7.90 -2.38
N ILE A 174 -4.50 -7.60 -1.19
CA ILE A 174 -4.58 -6.27 -0.60
C ILE A 174 -3.19 -5.65 -0.61
N LEU A 175 -3.06 -4.47 -1.19
CA LEU A 175 -1.85 -3.66 -1.23
C LEU A 175 -1.96 -2.50 -0.24
N ASN A 176 -0.89 -2.25 0.50
CA ASN A 176 -0.83 -1.16 1.46
C ASN A 176 0.45 -0.33 1.30
N PRO A 177 0.44 0.72 0.48
CA PRO A 177 1.52 1.70 0.48
C PRO A 177 1.54 2.45 1.82
N MET A 178 2.67 2.44 2.51
CA MET A 178 2.87 3.12 3.79
C MET A 178 3.92 4.22 3.66
N HIS A 179 3.77 5.32 4.41
CA HIS A 179 4.72 6.44 4.39
C HIS A 179 5.98 6.14 5.19
N SER A 180 5.79 5.50 6.33
CA SER A 180 6.86 5.08 7.24
C SER A 180 6.46 3.77 7.95
N PRO A 181 7.41 3.02 8.50
CA PRO A 181 7.10 1.85 9.31
C PRO A 181 6.22 2.23 10.50
N MET A 182 5.14 1.49 10.73
CA MET A 182 4.24 1.74 11.85
C MET A 182 4.85 1.25 13.17
N GLY A 183 4.76 2.06 14.23
CA GLY A 183 5.47 1.83 15.48
C GLY A 183 5.08 0.56 16.26
N ASN A 184 3.81 0.12 16.23
CA ASN A 184 3.39 -1.08 16.97
C ASN A 184 3.30 -2.31 16.06
N GLN A 185 4.44 -2.97 15.86
CA GLN A 185 4.53 -4.13 14.99
C GLN A 185 3.67 -5.33 15.45
N GLY A 186 3.43 -5.50 16.75
CA GLY A 186 2.57 -6.56 17.26
C GLY A 186 1.11 -6.39 16.82
N LYS A 187 0.57 -5.16 16.89
CA LYS A 187 -0.77 -4.83 16.39
C LYS A 187 -0.83 -4.94 14.87
N MET A 188 0.20 -4.45 14.17
CA MET A 188 0.26 -4.50 12.72
C MET A 188 0.33 -5.94 12.20
N ARG A 189 1.08 -6.83 12.87
CA ARG A 189 1.11 -8.24 12.52
C ARG A 189 -0.30 -8.84 12.53
N LYS A 190 -1.10 -8.57 13.58
CA LYS A 190 -2.48 -9.07 13.65
C LYS A 190 -3.40 -8.54 12.56
N ARG A 191 -3.19 -7.30 12.12
CA ARG A 191 -3.92 -6.73 10.98
C ARG A 191 -3.50 -7.37 9.65
N ARG A 192 -2.19 -7.61 9.45
CA ARG A 192 -1.69 -8.33 8.27
C ARG A 192 -2.23 -9.76 8.21
N GLU A 193 -2.22 -10.48 9.35
CA GLU A 193 -2.83 -11.81 9.47
C GLU A 193 -4.31 -11.76 9.07
N PHE A 194 -5.07 -10.79 9.57
CA PHE A 194 -6.50 -10.62 9.26
C PHE A 194 -6.74 -10.35 7.77
N PHE A 195 -6.03 -9.39 7.19
CA PHE A 195 -6.21 -9.05 5.77
C PHE A 195 -5.79 -10.17 4.82
N SER A 196 -4.82 -10.99 5.19
CA SER A 196 -4.33 -12.09 4.37
C SER A 196 -4.97 -13.44 4.65
N ASP A 197 -5.98 -13.51 5.53
CA ASP A 197 -6.71 -14.75 5.82
C ASP A 197 -7.62 -15.19 4.65
N ASN A 198 -8.10 -16.43 4.69
CA ASN A 198 -9.04 -16.99 3.71
C ASN A 198 -8.55 -16.91 2.24
N ASN A 199 -7.36 -17.42 1.98
CA ASN A 199 -6.70 -17.47 0.66
C ASN A 199 -6.36 -16.11 0.05
N ARG A 200 -6.38 -15.04 0.83
CA ARG A 200 -5.90 -13.73 0.41
C ARG A 200 -4.41 -13.57 0.64
N ALA A 201 -3.84 -12.60 -0.09
CA ALA A 201 -2.51 -12.09 0.16
C ALA A 201 -2.57 -10.61 0.58
N TYR A 202 -1.67 -10.21 1.46
CA TYR A 202 -1.49 -8.82 1.87
C TYR A 202 -0.04 -8.42 1.70
N PHE A 203 0.20 -7.30 1.04
CA PHE A 203 1.52 -6.74 0.81
C PHE A 203 1.56 -5.31 1.31
N SER A 204 2.62 -4.97 2.04
CA SER A 204 2.86 -3.59 2.45
C SER A 204 4.32 -3.20 2.28
N THR A 205 4.55 -1.94 1.97
CA THR A 205 5.89 -1.37 1.82
C THR A 205 5.90 0.05 2.36
N ALA A 206 6.97 0.41 3.07
CA ALA A 206 7.19 1.73 3.65
C ALA A 206 8.56 2.28 3.27
N ASN A 207 8.72 3.60 3.25
CA ASN A 207 10.03 4.21 3.16
C ASN A 207 10.79 4.03 4.49
N TYR A 208 12.12 4.08 4.46
CA TYR A 208 12.98 3.87 5.62
C TYR A 208 13.89 5.07 5.89
N GLY A 209 14.21 5.30 7.18
CA GLY A 209 15.11 6.35 7.63
C GLY A 209 16.59 5.95 7.51
N ASP A 210 17.49 6.90 7.77
CA ASP A 210 18.93 6.68 7.76
C ASP A 210 19.41 5.72 8.86
N GLU A 211 18.70 5.67 9.98
CA GLU A 211 19.02 4.81 11.13
C GLU A 211 18.46 3.39 10.99
N GLU A 212 17.58 3.16 10.03
CA GLU A 212 16.97 1.86 9.80
C GLU A 212 17.87 1.01 8.89
N SER A 213 18.18 -0.19 9.35
CA SER A 213 18.87 -1.15 8.51
C SER A 213 18.00 -1.52 7.30
N ILE A 214 18.61 -1.54 6.11
CA ILE A 214 17.97 -2.05 4.86
C ILE A 214 17.45 -3.48 5.02
N TYR A 215 17.98 -4.21 5.99
CA TYR A 215 17.53 -5.56 6.35
C TYR A 215 16.37 -5.56 7.34
N ASN A 216 15.89 -4.36 7.77
CA ASN A 216 14.77 -4.29 8.69
C ASN A 216 13.50 -4.81 8.01
N LYS A 217 13.00 -5.94 8.52
CA LYS A 217 11.76 -6.56 8.03
C LYS A 217 10.53 -5.65 8.22
N SER A 218 10.59 -4.64 9.10
CA SER A 218 9.46 -3.72 9.34
C SER A 218 9.11 -2.81 8.17
N VAL A 219 9.99 -2.72 7.18
CA VAL A 219 9.82 -1.85 6.00
C VAL A 219 8.89 -2.48 4.96
N GLN A 220 8.99 -3.80 4.74
CA GLN A 220 8.24 -4.52 3.71
C GLN A 220 7.72 -5.84 4.26
N TYR A 221 6.44 -6.11 4.04
CA TYR A 221 5.80 -7.36 4.46
C TYR A 221 4.97 -7.96 3.34
N ALA A 222 5.07 -9.29 3.23
CA ALA A 222 4.19 -10.12 2.45
C ALA A 222 3.57 -11.16 3.38
N CYS A 223 2.25 -11.29 3.37
CA CYS A 223 1.51 -12.30 4.12
C CYS A 223 0.53 -13.01 3.20
N VAL A 224 0.49 -14.33 3.27
CA VAL A 224 -0.45 -15.16 2.50
C VAL A 224 -1.10 -16.16 3.47
N ASN A 225 -2.41 -16.24 3.47
CA ASN A 225 -3.15 -17.11 4.40
C ASN A 225 -2.74 -16.91 5.87
N GLY A 226 -2.63 -15.66 6.31
CA GLY A 226 -2.23 -15.31 7.67
C GLY A 226 -0.76 -15.55 8.00
N LYS A 227 0.07 -15.99 7.05
CA LYS A 227 1.48 -16.32 7.28
C LYS A 227 2.41 -15.38 6.53
N GLU A 228 3.40 -14.86 7.24
CA GLU A 228 4.46 -14.06 6.64
C GLU A 228 5.29 -14.90 5.65
N GLN A 229 5.63 -14.28 4.52
CA GLN A 229 6.41 -14.88 3.44
C GLN A 229 7.80 -14.26 3.40
N GLU A 230 8.81 -15.07 3.13
CA GLU A 230 10.16 -14.57 2.83
C GLU A 230 10.26 -14.19 1.34
N PRO A 231 11.01 -13.15 1.00
CA PRO A 231 11.22 -12.78 -0.40
C PRO A 231 12.05 -13.84 -1.13
N MET A 232 11.74 -14.05 -2.39
CA MET A 232 12.52 -14.90 -3.30
C MET A 232 13.83 -14.22 -3.68
N ASP A 233 13.82 -12.88 -3.80
CA ASP A 233 14.98 -12.07 -4.18
C ASP A 233 14.95 -10.71 -3.48
N VAL A 234 16.14 -10.13 -3.25
CA VAL A 234 16.32 -8.81 -2.63
C VAL A 234 17.37 -8.03 -3.40
N GLU A 235 16.97 -6.94 -4.02
CA GLU A 235 17.85 -5.98 -4.67
C GLU A 235 17.99 -4.72 -3.81
N VAL A 236 19.21 -4.19 -3.70
CA VAL A 236 19.50 -2.94 -3.01
C VAL A 236 20.17 -1.96 -3.97
N GLY A 237 19.59 -0.78 -4.07
CA GLY A 237 20.12 0.28 -4.91
C GLY A 237 21.47 0.83 -4.43
N LYS A 238 22.17 1.55 -5.31
CA LYS A 238 23.47 2.16 -4.98
C LYS A 238 23.33 3.08 -3.77
N ARG A 239 24.27 2.97 -2.81
CA ARG A 239 24.29 3.73 -1.54
C ARG A 239 23.01 3.56 -0.73
N ASP A 240 22.40 2.39 -0.81
CA ASP A 240 21.15 2.05 -0.12
C ASP A 240 20.03 3.05 -0.43
N SER A 241 19.92 3.48 -1.69
CA SER A 241 18.91 4.46 -2.12
C SER A 241 17.50 3.87 -2.16
N TYR A 242 17.39 2.56 -2.44
CA TYR A 242 16.13 1.82 -2.45
C TYR A 242 16.35 0.34 -2.14
N ILE A 243 15.26 -0.34 -1.80
CA ILE A 243 15.19 -1.79 -1.64
C ILE A 243 14.02 -2.30 -2.48
N VAL A 244 14.27 -3.35 -3.27
CA VAL A 244 13.25 -4.10 -3.98
C VAL A 244 13.25 -5.53 -3.42
N ARG A 245 12.10 -6.01 -2.94
CA ARG A 245 11.91 -7.42 -2.57
C ARG A 245 10.88 -8.06 -3.49
N THR A 246 11.24 -9.21 -4.04
CA THR A 246 10.41 -9.96 -4.97
C THR A 246 9.77 -11.15 -4.27
N PHE A 247 8.47 -11.32 -4.46
CA PHE A 247 7.68 -12.42 -3.92
C PHE A 247 6.95 -13.16 -5.06
N VAL A 248 6.67 -14.44 -4.84
CA VAL A 248 5.88 -15.29 -5.75
C VAL A 248 4.71 -15.89 -4.99
N ILE A 249 3.49 -15.73 -5.52
CA ILE A 249 2.26 -16.28 -4.96
C ILE A 249 1.43 -17.02 -6.00
#